data_80afd825f3c3022a31475431091f985c
#
_entry.id   80afd825f3c3022a31475431091f985c
#
_cell.length_a   1.000
_cell.length_b   1.000
_cell.length_c   1.000
_cell.angle_alpha   90.00
_cell.angle_beta   90.00
_cell.angle_gamma   90.00
#
_symmetry.space_group_name_H-M   'P 1'
#
loop_
_entity.id
_entity.type
_entity.pdbx_description
1 polymer ?
#
loop_
_entity_poly.entity_id
_entity_poly.type
_entity_poly.pdbx_seq_one_letter_code
_entity_poly.pdbx_strand_id
1 'polypeptide(L)'
;MRENTKIFLKNSLLSLVGFLGFDSITVLGMRFVPHGLLSAWLAAGLFLLLCIGLLFYSGKTFEPMQKAWQTGLSVTVLPIIVLAAFAGCAVLFETEMLFLPVVTPGNLLCMSVGNLYSGSGTDLIACAVFAPLLPFLCMVVGAAVKQKRSDKI
;
A
#
# COMPACT_ATOMS: atom_id res chain seq x y z
N MET A 1 24.44 13.72 -11.20
CA MET A 1 23.06 14.21 -11.07
C MET A 1 22.05 13.44 -11.92
N ARG A 2 22.32 13.17 -13.19
CA ARG A 2 21.39 12.41 -14.08
C ARG A 2 21.07 10.98 -13.62
N GLU A 3 22.00 10.29 -13.00
CA GLU A 3 21.82 8.88 -12.61
C GLU A 3 20.87 8.73 -11.42
N ASN A 4 21.06 9.53 -10.38
CA ASN A 4 20.14 9.55 -9.22
C ASN A 4 18.70 9.92 -9.61
N THR A 5 18.51 10.81 -10.59
CA THR A 5 17.19 11.18 -11.08
C THR A 5 16.53 10.02 -11.82
N LYS A 6 17.28 9.23 -12.58
CA LYS A 6 16.77 8.04 -13.26
C LYS A 6 16.34 6.96 -12.25
N ILE A 7 17.17 6.71 -11.23
CA ILE A 7 16.86 5.75 -10.17
C ILE A 7 15.61 6.21 -9.40
N PHE A 8 15.52 7.50 -9.06
CA PHE A 8 14.35 8.07 -8.39
C PHE A 8 13.07 7.83 -9.19
N LEU A 9 13.07 8.19 -10.47
CA LEU A 9 11.90 8.02 -11.33
C LEU A 9 11.54 6.53 -11.50
N LYS A 10 12.53 5.66 -11.69
CA LYS A 10 12.33 4.21 -11.79
C LYS A 10 11.69 3.65 -10.53
N ASN A 11 12.22 3.96 -9.36
CA ASN A 11 11.67 3.53 -8.08
C ASN A 11 10.23 4.04 -7.89
N SER A 12 9.97 5.31 -8.24
CA SER A 12 8.63 5.90 -8.13
C SER A 12 7.62 5.19 -9.03
N LEU A 13 7.98 4.87 -10.27
CA LEU A 13 7.12 4.12 -11.19
C LEU A 13 6.89 2.69 -10.71
N LEU A 14 7.95 2.00 -10.26
CA LEU A 14 7.83 0.63 -9.74
C LEU A 14 6.98 0.59 -8.46
N SER A 15 7.07 1.60 -7.61
CA SER A 15 6.25 1.68 -6.40
C SER A 15 4.78 1.92 -6.74
N LEU A 16 4.49 2.74 -7.74
CA LEU A 16 3.14 2.94 -8.24
C LEU A 16 2.54 1.64 -8.80
N VAL A 17 3.31 0.90 -9.61
CA VAL A 17 2.90 -0.42 -10.13
C VAL A 17 2.65 -1.40 -8.99
N GLY A 18 3.53 -1.45 -7.99
CA GLY A 18 3.36 -2.31 -6.82
C GLY A 18 2.11 -1.96 -6.02
N PHE A 19 1.85 -0.67 -5.82
CA PHE A 19 0.65 -0.20 -5.13
C PHE A 19 -0.64 -0.52 -5.91
N LEU A 20 -0.68 -0.23 -7.20
CA LEU A 20 -1.85 -0.53 -8.04
C LEU A 20 -2.11 -2.05 -8.13
N GLY A 21 -1.04 -2.85 -8.18
CA GLY A 21 -1.15 -4.30 -8.13
C GLY A 21 -1.74 -4.78 -6.80
N PHE A 22 -1.25 -4.25 -5.69
CA PHE A 22 -1.79 -4.53 -4.35
C PHE A 22 -3.28 -4.17 -4.27
N ASP A 23 -3.65 -2.97 -4.70
CA ASP A 23 -5.02 -2.48 -4.67
C ASP A 23 -5.94 -3.36 -5.54
N SER A 24 -5.51 -3.68 -6.77
CA SER A 24 -6.26 -4.54 -7.68
C SER A 24 -6.52 -5.94 -7.11
N ILE A 25 -5.51 -6.56 -6.48
CA ILE A 25 -5.65 -7.88 -5.85
C ILE A 25 -6.57 -7.78 -4.62
N THR A 26 -6.50 -6.68 -3.88
CA THR A 26 -7.37 -6.41 -2.73
C THR A 26 -8.84 -6.32 -3.17
N VAL A 27 -9.12 -5.57 -4.24
CA VAL A 27 -10.46 -5.46 -4.84
C VAL A 27 -10.99 -6.82 -5.28
N LEU A 28 -10.16 -7.59 -5.99
CA LEU A 28 -10.52 -8.94 -6.44
C LEU A 28 -10.77 -9.86 -5.23
N GLY A 29 -9.87 -9.83 -4.24
CA GLY A 29 -9.99 -10.64 -3.03
C GLY A 29 -11.29 -10.39 -2.29
N MET A 30 -11.73 -9.14 -2.18
CA MET A 30 -12.99 -8.78 -1.53
C MET A 30 -14.22 -9.43 -2.20
N ARG A 31 -14.17 -9.68 -3.50
CA ARG A 31 -15.26 -10.34 -4.23
C ARG A 31 -15.38 -11.83 -3.93
N PHE A 32 -14.25 -12.46 -3.57
CA PHE A 32 -14.18 -13.91 -3.35
C PHE A 32 -14.24 -14.30 -1.86
N VAL A 33 -14.11 -13.34 -0.95
CA VAL A 33 -14.19 -13.60 0.49
C VAL A 33 -15.68 -13.75 0.88
N PRO A 34 -16.11 -14.93 1.36
CA PRO A 34 -17.51 -15.16 1.76
C PRO A 34 -17.85 -14.33 3.01
N HIS A 35 -19.12 -14.03 3.21
CA HIS A 35 -19.61 -13.35 4.42
C HIS A 35 -19.61 -14.30 5.62
N GLY A 36 -19.12 -13.84 6.78
CA GLY A 36 -19.13 -14.58 8.05
C GLY A 36 -17.80 -14.53 8.82
N LEU A 37 -17.76 -15.24 9.93
CA LEU A 37 -16.59 -15.25 10.83
C LEU A 37 -15.32 -15.80 10.14
N LEU A 38 -15.48 -16.82 9.30
CA LEU A 38 -14.39 -17.40 8.51
C LEU A 38 -13.81 -16.36 7.52
N SER A 39 -14.64 -15.45 7.02
CA SER A 39 -14.24 -14.41 6.08
C SER A 39 -13.28 -13.40 6.71
N ALA A 40 -13.44 -13.10 7.99
CA ALA A 40 -12.57 -12.18 8.70
C ALA A 40 -11.11 -12.69 8.75
N TRP A 41 -10.92 -13.97 9.05
CA TRP A 41 -9.60 -14.60 9.07
C TRP A 41 -8.99 -14.72 7.67
N LEU A 42 -9.81 -15.05 6.67
CA LEU A 42 -9.36 -15.10 5.27
C LEU A 42 -8.96 -13.72 4.76
N ALA A 43 -9.74 -12.68 5.06
CA ALA A 43 -9.43 -11.31 4.69
C ALA A 43 -8.14 -10.82 5.36
N ALA A 44 -7.95 -11.09 6.66
CA ALA A 44 -6.74 -10.76 7.39
C ALA A 44 -5.51 -11.50 6.83
N GLY A 45 -5.67 -12.80 6.55
CA GLY A 45 -4.62 -13.61 5.95
C GLY A 45 -4.21 -13.12 4.56
N LEU A 46 -5.18 -12.80 3.72
CA LEU A 46 -4.93 -12.24 2.38
C LEU A 46 -4.22 -10.89 2.47
N PHE A 47 -4.66 -9.99 3.34
CA PHE A 47 -4.03 -8.70 3.54
C PHE A 47 -2.58 -8.84 4.00
N LEU A 48 -2.33 -9.73 4.97
CA LEU A 48 -0.99 -10.01 5.47
C LEU A 48 -0.08 -10.59 4.37
N LEU A 49 -0.57 -11.53 3.57
CA LEU A 49 0.17 -12.11 2.45
C LEU A 49 0.52 -11.06 1.40
N LEU A 50 -0.40 -10.15 1.10
CA LEU A 50 -0.16 -9.04 0.18
C LEU A 50 0.90 -8.06 0.72
N CYS A 51 0.87 -7.75 2.01
CA CYS A 51 1.88 -6.92 2.66
C CYS A 51 3.27 -7.58 2.61
N ILE A 52 3.36 -8.88 2.88
CA ILE A 52 4.60 -9.66 2.77
C ILE A 52 5.07 -9.68 1.31
N GLY A 53 4.16 -9.90 0.36
CA GLY A 53 4.45 -9.84 -1.07
C GLY A 53 5.04 -8.50 -1.51
N LEU A 54 4.49 -7.39 -1.04
CA LEU A 54 5.02 -6.04 -1.30
C LEU A 54 6.41 -5.84 -0.70
N LEU A 55 6.65 -6.37 0.48
CA LEU A 55 7.95 -6.30 1.15
C LEU A 55 9.03 -7.03 0.32
N PHE A 56 8.73 -8.24 -0.18
CA PHE A 56 9.62 -8.98 -1.07
C PHE A 56 9.79 -8.31 -2.42
N TYR A 57 8.69 -7.83 -3.02
CA TYR A 57 8.72 -7.09 -4.27
C TYR A 57 9.65 -5.89 -4.18
N SER A 58 9.49 -5.07 -3.16
CA SER A 58 10.29 -3.86 -2.96
C SER A 58 11.76 -4.17 -2.69
N GLY A 59 12.04 -5.20 -1.89
CA GLY A 59 13.40 -5.67 -1.62
C GLY A 59 14.13 -6.20 -2.85
N LYS A 60 13.41 -6.66 -3.88
CA LYS A 60 14.01 -7.12 -5.14
C LYS A 60 14.13 -6.02 -6.18
N THR A 61 13.09 -5.20 -6.36
CA THR A 61 12.95 -4.32 -7.52
C THR A 61 13.56 -2.94 -7.33
N PHE A 62 13.47 -2.34 -6.13
CA PHE A 62 13.97 -0.99 -5.92
C PHE A 62 15.49 -0.93 -5.92
N GLU A 63 16.02 0.11 -6.51
CA GLU A 63 17.45 0.39 -6.53
C GLU A 63 17.82 1.32 -5.36
N PRO A 64 18.88 0.99 -4.59
CA PRO A 64 19.33 1.85 -3.50
C PRO A 64 19.86 3.18 -4.05
N MET A 65 19.55 4.27 -3.37
CA MET A 65 20.06 5.61 -3.66
C MET A 65 21.21 5.95 -2.71
N GLN A 66 21.90 7.05 -2.95
CA GLN A 66 23.04 7.48 -2.12
C GLN A 66 22.67 7.66 -0.64
N LYS A 67 21.43 8.05 -0.34
CA LYS A 67 20.94 8.23 1.04
C LYS A 67 19.63 7.47 1.23
N ALA A 68 19.49 6.80 2.36
CA ALA A 68 18.32 6.00 2.69
C ALA A 68 16.99 6.80 2.64
N TRP A 69 16.99 8.05 3.06
CA TRP A 69 15.82 8.91 2.98
C TRP A 69 15.39 9.21 1.53
N GLN A 70 16.36 9.33 0.58
CA GLN A 70 16.06 9.51 -0.84
C GLN A 70 15.41 8.27 -1.43
N THR A 71 15.86 7.09 -1.03
CA THR A 71 15.22 5.83 -1.41
C THR A 71 13.78 5.78 -0.88
N GLY A 72 13.57 6.14 0.39
CA GLY A 72 12.22 6.22 0.98
C GLY A 72 11.31 7.19 0.22
N LEU A 73 11.77 8.40 -0.08
CA LEU A 73 11.02 9.39 -0.85
C LEU A 73 10.70 8.89 -2.27
N SER A 74 11.66 8.26 -2.95
CA SER A 74 11.43 7.75 -4.31
C SER A 74 10.32 6.69 -4.37
N VAL A 75 10.09 5.97 -3.26
CA VAL A 75 9.07 4.93 -3.16
C VAL A 75 7.69 5.51 -2.82
N THR A 76 7.63 6.61 -2.07
CA THR A 76 6.36 7.11 -1.51
C THR A 76 5.75 8.27 -2.29
N VAL A 77 6.57 9.13 -2.90
CA VAL A 77 6.09 10.41 -3.47
C VAL A 77 5.07 10.22 -4.58
N LEU A 78 5.36 9.41 -5.58
CA LEU A 78 4.46 9.26 -6.74
C LEU A 78 3.13 8.58 -6.38
N PRO A 79 3.11 7.46 -5.64
CA PRO A 79 1.85 6.87 -5.20
C PRO A 79 1.01 7.81 -4.33
N ILE A 80 1.62 8.59 -3.44
CA ILE A 80 0.89 9.56 -2.60
C ILE A 80 0.29 10.66 -3.46
N ILE A 81 1.03 11.20 -4.44
CA ILE A 81 0.50 12.22 -5.37
C ILE A 81 -0.68 11.66 -6.17
N VAL A 82 -0.57 10.43 -6.66
CA VAL A 82 -1.65 9.78 -7.42
C VAL A 82 -2.88 9.58 -6.55
N LEU A 83 -2.71 9.08 -5.32
CA LEU A 83 -3.83 8.93 -4.38
C LEU A 83 -4.48 10.26 -4.01
N ALA A 84 -3.68 11.29 -3.77
CA ALA A 84 -4.19 12.63 -3.49
C ALA A 84 -4.95 13.20 -4.69
N ALA A 85 -4.48 12.95 -5.92
CA ALA A 85 -5.18 13.34 -7.14
C ALA A 85 -6.51 12.59 -7.28
N PHE A 86 -6.56 11.28 -7.04
CA PHE A 86 -7.82 10.50 -7.05
C PHE A 86 -8.81 11.04 -6.00
N ALA A 87 -8.35 11.27 -4.77
CA ALA A 87 -9.19 11.81 -3.72
C ALA A 87 -9.70 13.22 -4.08
N GLY A 88 -8.84 14.09 -4.61
CA GLY A 88 -9.23 15.43 -5.06
C GLY A 88 -10.25 15.41 -6.21
N CYS A 89 -10.03 14.55 -7.20
CA CYS A 89 -10.99 14.37 -8.30
C CYS A 89 -12.32 13.79 -7.80
N ALA A 90 -12.31 12.86 -6.85
CA ALA A 90 -13.51 12.29 -6.26
C ALA A 90 -14.38 13.37 -5.60
N VAL A 91 -13.74 14.29 -4.87
CA VAL A 91 -14.44 15.44 -4.24
C VAL A 91 -14.96 16.40 -5.29
N LEU A 92 -14.15 16.74 -6.31
CA LEU A 92 -14.52 17.73 -7.33
C LEU A 92 -15.66 17.26 -8.25
N PHE A 93 -15.67 15.98 -8.58
CA PHE A 93 -16.66 15.40 -9.51
C PHE A 93 -17.79 14.65 -8.78
N GLU A 94 -17.82 14.69 -7.45
CA GLU A 94 -18.81 13.98 -6.62
C GLU A 94 -18.95 12.50 -6.99
N THR A 95 -17.83 11.87 -7.39
CA THR A 95 -17.81 10.50 -7.91
C THR A 95 -17.16 9.56 -6.89
N GLU A 96 -17.97 8.76 -6.20
CA GLU A 96 -17.51 7.83 -5.17
C GLU A 96 -16.53 6.77 -5.71
N MET A 97 -16.62 6.41 -6.98
CA MET A 97 -15.73 5.41 -7.61
C MET A 97 -14.26 5.81 -7.57
N LEU A 98 -13.94 7.10 -7.59
CA LEU A 98 -12.55 7.58 -7.52
C LEU A 98 -11.94 7.44 -6.11
N PHE A 99 -12.75 7.23 -5.07
CA PHE A 99 -12.26 6.89 -3.73
C PHE A 99 -11.85 5.43 -3.58
N LEU A 100 -12.27 4.53 -4.47
CA LEU A 100 -11.97 3.11 -4.37
C LEU A 100 -10.49 2.81 -4.11
N PRO A 101 -9.52 3.32 -4.91
CA PRO A 101 -8.09 3.03 -4.67
C PRO A 101 -7.59 3.49 -3.31
N VAL A 102 -8.23 4.52 -2.72
CA VAL A 102 -7.83 5.07 -1.42
C VAL A 102 -8.38 4.23 -0.27
N VAL A 103 -9.62 3.73 -0.39
CA VAL A 103 -10.33 3.05 0.71
C VAL A 103 -10.24 1.53 0.64
N THR A 104 -9.94 0.97 -0.53
CA THR A 104 -9.96 -0.50 -0.73
C THR A 104 -9.00 -1.25 0.19
N PRO A 105 -7.73 -0.83 0.38
CA PRO A 105 -6.83 -1.49 1.32
C PRO A 105 -7.39 -1.47 2.75
N GLY A 106 -8.03 -0.35 3.14
CA GLY A 106 -8.69 -0.20 4.42
C GLY A 106 -9.90 -1.12 4.59
N ASN A 107 -10.65 -1.35 3.54
CA ASN A 107 -11.86 -2.18 3.60
C ASN A 107 -11.55 -3.64 3.95
N LEU A 108 -10.49 -4.25 3.42
CA LEU A 108 -10.08 -5.60 3.83
C LEU A 108 -9.77 -5.68 5.32
N LEU A 109 -9.03 -4.72 5.83
CA LEU A 109 -8.69 -4.67 7.25
C LEU A 109 -9.94 -4.38 8.11
N CYS A 110 -10.81 -3.47 7.68
CA CYS A 110 -12.07 -3.17 8.36
C CYS A 110 -13.02 -4.36 8.38
N MET A 111 -13.10 -5.14 7.29
CA MET A 111 -13.87 -6.38 7.28
C MET A 111 -13.34 -7.40 8.30
N SER A 112 -12.02 -7.51 8.40
CA SER A 112 -11.39 -8.41 9.36
C SER A 112 -11.67 -7.97 10.80
N VAL A 113 -11.41 -6.70 11.11
CA VAL A 113 -11.59 -6.13 12.44
C VAL A 113 -13.08 -6.03 12.81
N GLY A 114 -13.94 -5.59 11.90
CA GLY A 114 -15.37 -5.41 12.15
C GLY A 114 -16.11 -6.73 12.41
N ASN A 115 -15.65 -7.84 11.83
CA ASN A 115 -16.23 -9.16 12.05
C ASN A 115 -15.64 -9.89 13.28
N LEU A 116 -14.41 -9.55 13.69
CA LEU A 116 -13.76 -10.13 14.88
C LEU A 116 -14.02 -9.32 16.15
N TYR A 117 -14.29 -8.04 16.00
CA TYR A 117 -14.52 -7.09 17.09
C TYR A 117 -15.85 -6.40 16.86
N SER A 118 -16.81 -6.57 17.76
CA SER A 118 -18.00 -5.72 17.83
C SER A 118 -17.64 -4.33 18.39
N GLY A 119 -16.55 -3.75 17.88
CA GLY A 119 -15.95 -2.52 18.38
C GLY A 119 -16.74 -1.27 17.99
N SER A 120 -16.40 -0.17 18.63
CA SER A 120 -16.97 1.15 18.35
C SER A 120 -16.65 1.62 16.93
N GLY A 121 -17.53 2.42 16.32
CA GLY A 121 -17.32 2.97 14.97
C GLY A 121 -16.00 3.75 14.82
N THR A 122 -15.41 4.24 15.92
CA THR A 122 -14.10 4.92 15.94
C THR A 122 -12.96 3.99 15.55
N ASP A 123 -13.00 2.71 15.91
CA ASP A 123 -11.95 1.75 15.60
C ASP A 123 -11.94 1.41 14.10
N LEU A 124 -13.13 1.35 13.49
CA LEU A 124 -13.28 1.15 12.04
C LEU A 124 -12.77 2.35 11.26
N ILE A 125 -13.01 3.59 11.73
CA ILE A 125 -12.48 4.80 11.12
C ILE A 125 -10.94 4.81 11.20
N ALA A 126 -10.38 4.47 12.36
CA ALA A 126 -8.93 4.38 12.52
C ALA A 126 -8.32 3.35 11.55
N CYS A 127 -8.92 2.17 11.42
CA CYS A 127 -8.49 1.16 10.44
C CYS A 127 -8.56 1.68 9.00
N ALA A 128 -9.63 2.36 8.63
CA ALA A 128 -9.81 2.91 7.28
C ALA A 128 -8.76 3.98 6.94
N VAL A 129 -8.32 4.76 7.93
CA VAL A 129 -7.29 5.81 7.74
C VAL A 129 -5.88 5.21 7.68
N PHE A 130 -5.57 4.26 8.57
CA PHE A 130 -4.21 3.73 8.69
C PHE A 130 -3.90 2.58 7.71
N ALA A 131 -4.90 1.79 7.30
CA ALA A 131 -4.68 0.66 6.43
C ALA A 131 -4.06 1.02 5.06
N PRO A 132 -4.43 2.14 4.39
CA PRO A 132 -3.78 2.56 3.16
C PRO A 132 -2.29 2.89 3.31
N LEU A 133 -1.83 3.21 4.53
CA LEU A 133 -0.43 3.51 4.80
C LEU A 133 0.45 2.25 4.90
N LEU A 134 -0.14 1.10 5.27
CA LEU A 134 0.60 -0.16 5.44
C LEU A 134 1.33 -0.63 4.17
N PRO A 135 0.73 -0.61 2.96
CA PRO A 135 1.43 -0.94 1.73
C PRO A 135 2.69 -0.09 1.51
N PHE A 136 2.61 1.21 1.78
CA PHE A 136 3.76 2.11 1.67
C PHE A 136 4.84 1.78 2.68
N LEU A 137 4.47 1.53 3.93
CA LEU A 137 5.42 1.12 4.97
C LEU A 137 6.14 -0.17 4.58
N CYS A 138 5.42 -1.17 4.05
CA CYS A 138 6.02 -2.42 3.56
C CYS A 138 7.03 -2.15 2.43
N MET A 139 6.68 -1.27 1.47
CA MET A 139 7.58 -0.93 0.37
C MET A 139 8.82 -0.17 0.86
N VAL A 140 8.66 0.79 1.76
CA VAL A 140 9.79 1.55 2.33
C VAL A 140 10.71 0.64 3.14
N VAL A 141 10.16 -0.25 3.96
CA VAL A 141 10.94 -1.21 4.75
C VAL A 141 11.72 -2.16 3.84
N GLY A 142 11.08 -2.71 2.80
CA GLY A 142 11.74 -3.57 1.83
C GLY A 142 12.89 -2.87 1.10
N ALA A 143 12.70 -1.63 0.68
CA ALA A 143 13.72 -0.80 0.06
C ALA A 143 14.88 -0.48 1.02
N ALA A 144 14.58 -0.16 2.28
CA ALA A 144 15.57 0.13 3.31
C ALA A 144 16.43 -1.11 3.66
N VAL A 145 15.81 -2.29 3.73
CA VAL A 145 16.54 -3.55 3.94
C VAL A 145 17.51 -3.83 2.82
N LYS A 146 17.11 -3.58 1.57
CA LYS A 146 18.01 -3.75 0.42
C LYS A 146 19.18 -2.76 0.48
N GLN A 147 18.91 -1.50 0.79
CA GLN A 147 19.95 -0.49 0.92
C GLN A 147 20.98 -0.88 1.98
N LYS A 148 20.52 -1.28 3.17
CA LYS A 148 21.43 -1.71 4.25
C LYS A 148 22.29 -2.92 3.88
N ARG A 149 21.84 -3.77 2.97
CA ARG A 149 22.64 -4.89 2.44
C ARG A 149 23.69 -4.40 1.46
N SER A 150 23.33 -3.43 0.61
CA SER A 150 24.25 -2.83 -0.36
C SER A 150 25.39 -2.05 0.31
N ASP A 151 25.11 -1.37 1.43
CA ASP A 151 26.10 -0.58 2.17
C ASP A 151 27.12 -1.46 2.94
N LYS A 152 26.88 -2.78 3.02
CA LYS A 152 27.78 -3.73 3.71
C LYS A 152 28.73 -4.47 2.78
N ILE A 153 28.59 -4.31 1.47
CA ILE A 153 29.44 -4.93 0.43
C ILE A 153 30.39 -3.89 -0.11
#